data_87b071e425667302d9b7219f3513b5d5
#
_entry.id   87b071e425667302d9b7219f3513b5d5
#
_cell.length_a   1.000
_cell.length_b   1.000
_cell.length_c   1.000
_cell.angle_alpha   90.00
_cell.angle_beta   90.00
_cell.angle_gamma   90.00
#
_symmetry.space_group_name_H-M   'P 1'
#
loop_
_entity.id
_entity.type
_entity.pdbx_description
1 polymer ?
#
loop_
_entity_poly.entity_id
_entity_poly.type
_entity_poly.pdbx_seq_one_letter_code
_entity_poly.pdbx_strand_id
1 'polypeptide(L)'
;YQRIDLGIGVSEYALVCNGGVLLHQGKEDPIWYQESLALIADAQSELQRAEQWMTEDVNRCFEVRNIRSLFLFTKSNEPEKSVAMLKAHLNLSLVEVFCNGIKVYVLPKKLNKGSAVRRFRKRVAAETVYAAGDSAFDVPMIQAADIGMAPKELLEQYELPQTGNFKEKTE
;
A
#
# COMPACT_ATOMS: atom_id res chain seq x y z
N TYR A 1 -0.73 -0.18 14.08
CA TYR A 1 -2.15 -0.07 14.40
C TYR A 1 -2.39 0.00 15.91
N GLN A 2 -1.90 -0.98 16.68
CA GLN A 2 -2.09 -1.02 18.15
C GLN A 2 -1.47 0.16 18.93
N ARG A 3 -0.68 1.00 18.27
CA ARG A 3 -0.03 2.17 18.87
C ARG A 3 -0.77 3.48 18.61
N ILE A 4 -1.86 3.45 17.87
CA ILE A 4 -2.64 4.64 17.53
C ILE A 4 -3.89 4.62 18.39
N ASP A 5 -3.86 5.31 19.50
CA ASP A 5 -5.05 5.64 20.29
C ASP A 5 -5.53 7.02 19.85
N LEU A 6 -6.58 7.04 19.05
CA LEU A 6 -7.18 8.29 18.56
C LEU A 6 -8.28 8.82 19.49
N GLY A 7 -8.56 8.15 20.61
CA GLY A 7 -9.64 8.52 21.53
C GLY A 7 -11.06 8.35 20.96
N ILE A 8 -11.18 7.83 19.74
CA ILE A 8 -12.45 7.64 19.01
C ILE A 8 -12.91 6.18 18.96
N GLY A 9 -12.29 5.32 19.77
CA GLY A 9 -12.53 3.89 19.75
C GLY A 9 -11.73 3.15 18.69
N VAL A 10 -11.57 1.85 18.87
CA VAL A 10 -10.86 0.97 17.94
C VAL A 10 -11.83 0.56 16.84
N SER A 11 -11.43 0.73 15.57
CA SER A 11 -12.20 0.21 14.45
C SER A 11 -12.38 -1.30 14.56
N GLU A 12 -13.57 -1.79 14.31
CA GLU A 12 -13.87 -3.24 14.29
C GLU A 12 -12.95 -3.99 13.31
N TYR A 13 -12.65 -3.37 12.18
CA TYR A 13 -11.77 -3.91 11.14
C TYR A 13 -10.59 -2.99 10.88
N ALA A 14 -9.43 -3.58 10.56
CA ALA A 14 -8.29 -2.86 10.06
C ALA A 14 -7.62 -3.63 8.91
N LEU A 15 -7.37 -2.95 7.79
CA LEU A 15 -6.57 -3.46 6.69
C LEU A 15 -5.15 -2.95 6.85
N VAL A 16 -4.22 -3.85 7.15
CA VAL A 16 -2.79 -3.53 7.36
C VAL A 16 -1.93 -4.19 6.30
N CYS A 17 -0.63 -3.91 6.28
CA CYS A 17 0.31 -4.44 5.29
C CYS A 17 -0.17 -4.20 3.85
N ASN A 18 -0.49 -2.93 3.51
CA ASN A 18 -1.02 -2.52 2.21
C ASN A 18 -2.31 -3.25 1.80
N GLY A 19 -3.12 -3.67 2.79
CA GLY A 19 -4.35 -4.41 2.60
C GLY A 19 -4.19 -5.93 2.47
N GLY A 20 -2.96 -6.45 2.64
CA GLY A 20 -2.68 -7.88 2.59
C GLY A 20 -3.11 -8.64 3.84
N VAL A 21 -3.32 -7.96 4.95
CA VAL A 21 -3.78 -8.53 6.22
C VAL A 21 -5.02 -7.80 6.69
N LEU A 22 -6.06 -8.54 7.02
CA LEU A 22 -7.27 -8.04 7.66
C LEU A 22 -7.24 -8.38 9.14
N LEU A 23 -7.47 -7.39 9.97
CA LEU A 23 -7.74 -7.57 11.40
C LEU A 23 -9.23 -7.35 11.67
N HIS A 24 -9.85 -8.23 12.42
CA HIS A 24 -11.18 -8.09 12.97
C HIS A 24 -11.09 -8.10 14.49
N GLN A 25 -11.50 -7.01 15.14
CA GLN A 25 -11.33 -6.80 16.57
C GLN A 25 -9.88 -7.09 17.07
N GLY A 26 -8.90 -6.65 16.28
CA GLY A 26 -7.48 -6.82 16.56
C GLY A 26 -6.91 -8.22 16.28
N LYS A 27 -7.74 -9.19 15.88
CA LYS A 27 -7.31 -10.54 15.51
C LYS A 27 -7.18 -10.68 14.00
N GLU A 28 -6.14 -11.37 13.57
CA GLU A 28 -5.91 -11.62 12.15
C GLU A 28 -6.92 -12.59 11.57
N ASP A 29 -7.41 -12.28 10.35
CA ASP A 29 -8.20 -13.19 9.52
C ASP A 29 -7.25 -14.03 8.65
N PRO A 30 -7.08 -15.33 8.94
CA PRO A 30 -6.15 -16.19 8.22
C PRO A 30 -6.60 -16.45 6.78
N ILE A 31 -7.91 -16.45 6.51
CA ILE A 31 -8.46 -16.67 5.17
C ILE A 31 -8.09 -15.48 4.28
N TRP A 32 -8.28 -14.25 4.77
CA TRP A 32 -7.89 -13.04 4.05
C TRP A 32 -6.40 -13.05 3.68
N TYR A 33 -5.55 -13.45 4.62
CA TYR A 33 -4.12 -13.52 4.39
C TYR A 33 -3.76 -14.55 3.29
N GLN A 34 -4.35 -15.75 3.33
CA GLN A 34 -4.14 -16.75 2.30
C GLN A 34 -4.64 -16.30 0.92
N GLU A 35 -5.80 -15.66 0.86
CA GLU A 35 -6.30 -15.03 -0.37
C GLU A 35 -5.35 -13.94 -0.90
N SER A 36 -4.71 -13.17 0.00
CA SER A 36 -3.73 -12.15 -0.37
C SER A 36 -2.48 -12.77 -0.97
N LEU A 37 -1.97 -13.86 -0.41
CA LEU A 37 -0.85 -14.61 -0.98
C LEU A 37 -1.20 -15.22 -2.34
N ALA A 38 -2.39 -15.80 -2.48
CA ALA A 38 -2.86 -16.33 -3.76
C ALA A 38 -2.99 -15.24 -4.83
N LEU A 39 -3.47 -14.05 -4.46
CA LEU A 39 -3.61 -12.91 -5.37
C LEU A 39 -2.28 -12.49 -6.01
N ILE A 40 -1.18 -12.62 -5.27
CA ILE A 40 0.17 -12.19 -5.68
C ILE A 40 1.11 -13.37 -5.98
N ALA A 41 0.58 -14.57 -6.17
CA ALA A 41 1.40 -15.77 -6.40
C ALA A 41 2.34 -15.62 -7.60
N ASP A 42 1.90 -14.93 -8.65
CA ASP A 42 2.70 -14.64 -9.85
C ASP A 42 3.84 -13.64 -9.62
N ALA A 43 3.79 -12.84 -8.56
CA ALA A 43 4.84 -11.88 -8.22
C ALA A 43 5.86 -12.42 -7.20
N GLN A 44 5.69 -13.62 -6.65
CA GLN A 44 6.56 -14.14 -5.59
C GLN A 44 8.01 -14.32 -6.04
N SER A 45 8.23 -14.78 -7.28
CA SER A 45 9.58 -14.89 -7.84
C SER A 45 10.27 -13.54 -7.99
N GLU A 46 9.49 -12.50 -8.35
CA GLU A 46 10.03 -11.14 -8.44
C GLU A 46 10.35 -10.55 -7.06
N LEU A 47 9.55 -10.85 -6.04
CA LEU A 47 9.88 -10.45 -4.67
C LEU A 47 11.18 -11.12 -4.18
N GLN A 48 11.39 -12.41 -4.47
CA GLN A 48 12.64 -13.09 -4.13
C GLN A 48 13.85 -12.48 -4.85
N ARG A 49 13.71 -12.17 -6.14
CA ARG A 49 14.77 -11.47 -6.91
C ARG A 49 15.03 -10.07 -6.35
N ALA A 50 13.97 -9.34 -6.02
CA ALA A 50 14.08 -8.01 -5.42
C ALA A 50 14.80 -8.05 -4.07
N GLU A 51 14.53 -9.06 -3.23
CA GLU A 51 15.19 -9.24 -1.94
C GLU A 51 16.70 -9.41 -2.10
N GLN A 52 17.14 -10.16 -3.11
CA GLN A 52 18.56 -10.32 -3.45
C GLN A 52 19.19 -8.99 -3.88
N TRP A 53 18.61 -8.31 -4.87
CA TRP A 53 19.09 -7.02 -5.36
C TRP A 53 19.12 -5.95 -4.26
N MET A 54 18.08 -5.89 -3.42
CA MET A 54 18.04 -4.96 -2.28
C MET A 54 19.12 -5.29 -1.24
N THR A 55 19.43 -6.56 -1.05
CA THR A 55 20.47 -7.00 -0.09
C THR A 55 21.87 -6.63 -0.58
N GLU A 56 22.13 -6.71 -1.88
CA GLU A 56 23.40 -6.40 -2.52
C GLU A 56 23.58 -4.90 -2.81
N ASP A 57 22.52 -4.08 -2.67
CA ASP A 57 22.59 -2.64 -2.94
C ASP A 57 23.58 -1.94 -2.00
N VAL A 58 24.64 -1.37 -2.57
CA VAL A 58 25.69 -0.64 -1.85
C VAL A 58 25.19 0.63 -1.16
N ASN A 59 24.06 1.18 -1.63
CA ASN A 59 23.44 2.39 -1.06
C ASN A 59 22.51 2.06 0.12
N ARG A 60 22.25 0.79 0.37
CA ARG A 60 21.38 0.33 1.46
C ARG A 60 21.96 0.69 2.82
N CYS A 61 21.16 1.35 3.66
CA CYS A 61 21.54 1.74 5.03
C CYS A 61 20.66 1.12 6.12
N PHE A 62 19.81 0.16 5.75
CA PHE A 62 18.93 -0.56 6.68
C PHE A 62 18.72 -2.00 6.19
N GLU A 63 18.35 -2.92 7.08
CA GLU A 63 18.01 -4.29 6.72
C GLU A 63 16.88 -4.34 5.68
N VAL A 64 16.92 -5.33 4.81
CA VAL A 64 15.79 -5.64 3.92
C VAL A 64 14.72 -6.33 4.76
N ARG A 65 13.52 -5.77 4.76
CA ARG A 65 12.37 -6.32 5.46
C ARG A 65 11.40 -6.95 4.48
N ASN A 66 11.29 -8.25 4.57
CA ASN A 66 10.23 -9.01 3.92
C ASN A 66 8.99 -9.00 4.83
N ILE A 67 7.98 -8.27 4.40
CA ILE A 67 6.75 -8.14 5.17
C ILE A 67 5.82 -9.30 4.80
N ARG A 68 6.05 -10.44 5.45
CA ARG A 68 5.18 -11.62 5.38
C ARG A 68 4.96 -12.13 3.94
N SER A 69 5.97 -12.06 3.10
CA SER A 69 5.89 -12.40 1.68
C SER A 69 4.86 -11.57 0.88
N LEU A 70 4.37 -10.47 1.45
CA LEU A 70 3.43 -9.57 0.79
C LEU A 70 4.15 -8.45 0.03
N PHE A 71 5.23 -7.91 0.60
CA PHE A 71 6.06 -6.89 -0.04
C PHE A 71 7.39 -6.72 0.69
N LEU A 72 8.30 -5.98 0.07
CA LEU A 72 9.62 -5.69 0.62
C LEU A 72 9.81 -4.19 0.84
N PHE A 73 10.60 -3.84 1.86
CA PHE A 73 11.16 -2.51 1.96
C PHE A 73 12.52 -2.51 2.63
N THR A 74 13.31 -1.47 2.33
CA THR A 74 14.56 -1.12 3.01
C THR A 74 14.69 0.40 3.09
N LYS A 75 15.83 0.91 3.59
CA LYS A 75 16.22 2.31 3.48
C LYS A 75 17.52 2.42 2.70
N SER A 76 17.67 3.48 1.93
CA SER A 76 18.83 3.77 1.12
C SER A 76 19.30 5.21 1.34
N ASN A 77 20.62 5.42 1.28
CA ASN A 77 21.22 6.75 1.27
C ASN A 77 21.01 7.46 -0.09
N GLU A 78 20.78 6.67 -1.16
CA GLU A 78 20.53 7.13 -2.53
C GLU A 78 19.29 6.42 -3.09
N PRO A 79 18.07 6.73 -2.56
CA PRO A 79 16.88 5.95 -2.84
C PRO A 79 16.49 5.92 -4.32
N GLU A 80 16.71 7.00 -5.05
CA GLU A 80 16.42 7.08 -6.49
C GLU A 80 17.34 6.15 -7.30
N LYS A 81 18.62 6.03 -6.91
CA LYS A 81 19.57 5.09 -7.54
C LYS A 81 19.17 3.65 -7.25
N SER A 82 18.82 3.34 -6.00
CA SER A 82 18.30 2.02 -5.61
C SER A 82 17.04 1.66 -6.40
N VAL A 83 16.09 2.60 -6.55
CA VAL A 83 14.89 2.40 -7.36
C VAL A 83 15.22 2.17 -8.83
N ALA A 84 16.13 2.95 -9.42
CA ALA A 84 16.53 2.79 -10.81
C ALA A 84 17.19 1.41 -11.05
N MET A 85 18.06 0.99 -10.17
CA MET A 85 18.71 -0.34 -10.19
C MET A 85 17.65 -1.45 -10.13
N LEU A 86 16.74 -1.41 -9.18
CA LEU A 86 15.68 -2.41 -9.04
C LEU A 86 14.76 -2.45 -10.27
N LYS A 87 14.37 -1.30 -10.81
CA LYS A 87 13.54 -1.22 -12.03
C LYS A 87 14.21 -1.83 -13.26
N ALA A 88 15.54 -1.76 -13.35
CA ALA A 88 16.32 -2.35 -14.45
C ALA A 88 16.36 -3.89 -14.39
N HIS A 89 16.14 -4.50 -13.23
CA HIS A 89 16.29 -5.94 -13.01
C HIS A 89 15.01 -6.71 -12.73
N LEU A 90 13.90 -6.00 -12.46
CA LEU A 90 12.63 -6.61 -12.08
C LEU A 90 11.58 -6.50 -13.18
N ASN A 91 10.66 -7.45 -13.19
CA ASN A 91 9.49 -7.39 -14.09
C ASN A 91 8.45 -6.40 -13.56
N LEU A 92 8.47 -5.18 -14.10
CA LEU A 92 7.56 -4.12 -13.70
C LEU A 92 6.10 -4.33 -14.14
N SER A 93 5.77 -5.42 -14.84
CA SER A 93 4.37 -5.79 -15.05
C SER A 93 3.76 -6.43 -13.81
N LEU A 94 4.58 -7.07 -12.95
CA LEU A 94 4.16 -7.78 -11.75
C LEU A 94 4.35 -6.98 -10.47
N VAL A 95 5.42 -6.18 -10.42
CA VAL A 95 5.76 -5.38 -9.22
C VAL A 95 5.87 -3.89 -9.54
N GLU A 96 5.66 -3.09 -8.52
CA GLU A 96 5.93 -1.66 -8.51
C GLU A 96 7.13 -1.39 -7.61
N VAL A 97 8.04 -0.51 -8.06
CA VAL A 97 9.25 -0.10 -7.34
C VAL A 97 9.26 1.41 -7.23
N PHE A 98 9.35 1.92 -6.02
CA PHE A 98 9.39 3.37 -5.76
C PHE A 98 10.05 3.67 -4.41
N CYS A 99 10.31 4.96 -4.16
CA CYS A 99 10.77 5.44 -2.87
C CYS A 99 9.80 6.45 -2.25
N ASN A 100 9.82 6.53 -0.92
CA ASN A 100 9.17 7.56 -0.13
C ASN A 100 10.17 8.03 0.93
N GLY A 101 10.71 9.23 0.75
CA GLY A 101 11.91 9.67 1.45
C GLY A 101 13.04 8.66 1.24
N ILE A 102 13.71 8.26 2.29
CA ILE A 102 14.81 7.28 2.23
C ILE A 102 14.35 5.82 2.11
N LYS A 103 13.04 5.55 2.20
CA LYS A 103 12.51 4.19 2.13
C LYS A 103 12.29 3.77 0.69
N VAL A 104 12.81 2.61 0.32
CA VAL A 104 12.64 1.96 -0.99
C VAL A 104 11.72 0.77 -0.83
N TYR A 105 10.71 0.66 -1.69
CA TYR A 105 9.68 -0.36 -1.64
C TYR A 105 9.62 -1.17 -2.94
N VAL A 106 9.33 -2.46 -2.80
CA VAL A 106 8.91 -3.34 -3.91
C VAL A 106 7.60 -3.99 -3.52
N LEU A 107 6.53 -3.65 -4.23
CA LEU A 107 5.16 -4.13 -3.97
C LEU A 107 4.60 -4.88 -5.18
N PRO A 108 3.92 -6.01 -4.98
CA PRO A 108 3.11 -6.61 -6.04
C PRO A 108 2.01 -5.66 -6.49
N LYS A 109 1.86 -5.43 -7.79
CA LYS A 109 0.84 -4.51 -8.33
C LYS A 109 -0.59 -4.88 -7.97
N LYS A 110 -0.87 -6.18 -7.84
CA LYS A 110 -2.20 -6.67 -7.47
C LYS A 110 -2.54 -6.41 -6.01
N LEU A 111 -1.54 -6.19 -5.14
CA LEU A 111 -1.74 -5.93 -3.71
C LEU A 111 -1.56 -4.44 -3.40
N ASN A 112 -2.63 -3.70 -3.49
CA ASN A 112 -2.67 -2.27 -3.17
C ASN A 112 -3.93 -1.92 -2.37
N LYS A 113 -3.98 -0.72 -1.81
CA LYS A 113 -5.10 -0.27 -0.99
C LYS A 113 -6.45 -0.30 -1.73
N GLY A 114 -6.46 -0.08 -3.05
CA GLY A 114 -7.68 -0.16 -3.86
C GLY A 114 -8.18 -1.59 -4.04
N SER A 115 -7.29 -2.55 -4.31
CA SER A 115 -7.67 -3.97 -4.36
C SER A 115 -8.20 -4.46 -3.01
N ALA A 116 -7.60 -3.99 -1.91
CA ALA A 116 -8.05 -4.29 -0.56
C ALA A 116 -9.46 -3.75 -0.28
N VAL A 117 -9.73 -2.49 -0.65
CA VAL A 117 -11.06 -1.88 -0.51
C VAL A 117 -12.11 -2.66 -1.30
N ARG A 118 -11.84 -3.00 -2.57
CA ARG A 118 -12.78 -3.81 -3.39
C ARG A 118 -13.07 -5.18 -2.79
N ARG A 119 -12.05 -5.86 -2.26
CA ARG A 119 -12.22 -7.16 -1.58
C ARG A 119 -13.01 -7.01 -0.28
N PHE A 120 -12.69 -6.00 0.53
CA PHE A 120 -13.34 -5.75 1.80
C PHE A 120 -14.80 -5.35 1.62
N ARG A 121 -15.11 -4.48 0.64
CA ARG A 121 -16.48 -4.12 0.28
C ARG A 121 -17.35 -5.36 0.03
N LYS A 122 -16.83 -6.33 -0.73
CA LYS A 122 -17.54 -7.60 -1.00
C LYS A 122 -17.75 -8.42 0.26
N ARG A 123 -16.72 -8.46 1.13
CA ARG A 123 -16.76 -9.27 2.36
C ARG A 123 -17.79 -8.78 3.36
N VAL A 124 -17.94 -7.47 3.50
CA VAL A 124 -18.91 -6.86 4.45
C VAL A 124 -20.20 -6.40 3.78
N ALA A 125 -20.37 -6.68 2.49
CA ALA A 125 -21.52 -6.25 1.67
C ALA A 125 -21.81 -4.75 1.80
N ALA A 126 -20.76 -3.90 1.82
CA ALA A 126 -20.94 -2.47 1.96
C ALA A 126 -21.59 -1.87 0.69
N GLU A 127 -22.67 -1.12 0.86
CA GLU A 127 -23.35 -0.44 -0.23
C GLU A 127 -22.54 0.76 -0.72
N THR A 128 -22.01 1.56 0.21
CA THR A 128 -21.26 2.79 -0.09
C THR A 128 -19.91 2.77 0.63
N VAL A 129 -18.87 3.17 -0.09
CA VAL A 129 -17.50 3.28 0.41
C VAL A 129 -17.02 4.72 0.29
N TYR A 130 -16.62 5.28 1.41
CA TYR A 130 -15.91 6.56 1.49
C TYR A 130 -14.43 6.28 1.73
N ALA A 131 -13.56 6.98 1.02
CA ALA A 131 -12.12 6.88 1.23
C ALA A 131 -11.48 8.26 1.31
N ALA A 132 -10.53 8.40 2.22
CA ALA A 132 -9.70 9.60 2.34
C ALA A 132 -8.24 9.22 2.38
N GLY A 133 -7.38 10.00 1.72
CA GLY A 133 -5.94 9.79 1.69
C GLY A 133 -5.19 11.03 1.26
N ASP A 134 -3.91 11.10 1.61
CA ASP A 134 -3.06 12.27 1.41
C ASP A 134 -1.80 12.00 0.58
N SER A 135 -1.65 10.78 0.08
CA SER A 135 -0.44 10.36 -0.62
C SER A 135 -0.75 9.56 -1.90
N ALA A 136 0.24 9.44 -2.78
CA ALA A 136 0.18 8.61 -3.98
C ALA A 136 -0.21 7.14 -3.68
N PHE A 137 0.14 6.63 -2.50
CA PHE A 137 -0.25 5.29 -2.05
C PHE A 137 -1.76 5.13 -1.83
N ASP A 138 -2.47 6.22 -1.60
CA ASP A 138 -3.89 6.22 -1.32
C ASP A 138 -4.73 6.33 -2.60
N VAL A 139 -4.11 6.77 -3.70
CA VAL A 139 -4.79 6.94 -5.00
C VAL A 139 -5.61 5.72 -5.41
N PRO A 140 -5.07 4.47 -5.38
CA PRO A 140 -5.86 3.29 -5.73
C PRO A 140 -7.07 3.06 -4.80
N MET A 141 -6.96 3.46 -3.52
CA MET A 141 -8.06 3.37 -2.55
C MET A 141 -9.14 4.41 -2.87
N ILE A 142 -8.75 5.64 -3.13
CA ILE A 142 -9.65 6.73 -3.51
C ILE A 142 -10.41 6.39 -4.79
N GLN A 143 -9.71 5.85 -5.79
CA GLN A 143 -10.31 5.38 -7.05
C GLN A 143 -11.26 4.19 -6.89
N ALA A 144 -11.08 3.37 -5.86
CA ALA A 144 -11.91 2.20 -5.58
C ALA A 144 -13.15 2.52 -4.73
N ALA A 145 -13.25 3.72 -4.17
CA ALA A 145 -14.36 4.20 -3.37
C ALA A 145 -15.45 4.83 -4.26
N ASP A 146 -16.67 4.91 -3.73
CA ASP A 146 -17.77 5.64 -4.37
C ASP A 146 -17.58 7.16 -4.15
N ILE A 147 -17.01 7.55 -2.99
CA ILE A 147 -16.70 8.92 -2.64
C ILE A 147 -15.26 8.98 -2.12
N GLY A 148 -14.41 9.66 -2.87
CA GLY A 148 -12.99 9.84 -2.54
C GLY A 148 -12.70 11.27 -2.06
N MET A 149 -11.79 11.40 -1.10
CA MET A 149 -11.35 12.69 -0.55
C MET A 149 -9.82 12.72 -0.50
N ALA A 150 -9.22 13.78 -1.03
CA ALA A 150 -7.78 13.98 -1.03
C ALA A 150 -7.43 15.47 -1.05
N PRO A 151 -6.21 15.87 -0.69
CA PRO A 151 -5.71 17.22 -0.92
C PRO A 151 -5.79 17.59 -2.40
N LYS A 152 -6.00 18.89 -2.67
CA LYS A 152 -6.19 19.41 -4.02
C LYS A 152 -5.04 19.03 -4.96
N GLU A 153 -3.82 19.11 -4.47
CA GLU A 153 -2.61 18.78 -5.21
C GLU A 153 -2.60 17.33 -5.69
N LEU A 154 -3.08 16.40 -4.85
CA LEU A 154 -3.16 14.98 -5.21
C LEU A 154 -4.28 14.74 -6.24
N LEU A 155 -5.42 15.43 -6.09
CA LEU A 155 -6.54 15.33 -7.03
C LEU A 155 -6.12 15.81 -8.43
N GLU A 156 -5.41 16.95 -8.53
CA GLU A 156 -4.92 17.51 -9.78
C GLU A 156 -3.84 16.63 -10.41
N GLN A 157 -2.88 16.14 -9.61
CA GLN A 157 -1.76 15.32 -10.10
C GLN A 157 -2.23 14.00 -10.72
N TYR A 158 -3.28 13.39 -10.19
CA TYR A 158 -3.77 12.07 -10.61
C TYR A 158 -5.12 12.12 -11.33
N GLU A 159 -5.60 13.31 -11.70
CA GLU A 159 -6.88 13.52 -12.40
C GLU A 159 -8.04 12.79 -11.71
N LEU A 160 -8.03 12.80 -10.38
CA LEU A 160 -9.05 12.13 -9.59
C LEU A 160 -10.36 12.93 -9.61
N PRO A 161 -11.53 12.26 -9.70
CA PRO A 161 -12.80 12.96 -9.66
C PRO A 161 -12.95 13.69 -8.32
N GLN A 162 -13.27 14.97 -8.37
CA GLN A 162 -13.63 15.74 -7.18
C GLN A 162 -14.98 15.27 -6.65
N THR A 163 -14.96 14.43 -5.66
CA THR A 163 -16.17 13.95 -4.98
C THR A 163 -16.14 14.36 -3.51
N GLY A 164 -16.27 15.65 -3.25
CA GLY A 164 -16.37 16.19 -1.90
C GLY A 164 -15.56 17.47 -1.71
N ASN A 165 -16.25 18.60 -1.60
CA ASN A 165 -15.64 19.87 -1.20
C ASN A 165 -15.24 19.78 0.28
N PHE A 166 -13.96 19.59 0.57
CA PHE A 166 -13.40 20.03 1.84
C PHE A 166 -13.49 21.56 1.86
N LYS A 167 -14.41 22.10 2.64
CA LYS A 167 -14.29 23.49 3.06
C LYS A 167 -13.09 23.52 4.01
N GLU A 168 -11.98 24.08 3.55
CA GLU A 168 -10.93 24.52 4.45
C GLU A 168 -11.60 25.46 5.47
N LYS A 169 -11.52 25.09 6.74
CA LYS A 169 -11.73 26.07 7.82
C LYS A 169 -10.48 26.94 7.80
N THR A 170 -10.56 28.05 7.08
CA THR A 170 -9.69 29.20 7.35
C THR A 170 -10.06 29.74 8.72
N GLU A 171 -9.19 29.54 9.71
CA GLU A 171 -9.16 30.37 10.93
C GLU A 171 -8.62 31.76 10.62
#